data_91ceadb95916644af2fe0e451a6f014c
#
_entry.id   91ceadb95916644af2fe0e451a6f014c
#
_cell.length_a   1.000
_cell.length_b   1.000
_cell.length_c   1.000
_cell.angle_alpha   90.00
_cell.angle_beta   90.00
_cell.angle_gamma   90.00
#
_symmetry.space_group_name_H-M   'P 1'
#
loop_
_entity.id
_entity.type
_entity.pdbx_description
1 polymer ?
#
loop_
_entity_poly.entity_id
_entity_poly.type
_entity_poly.pdbx_seq_one_letter_code
_entity_poly.pdbx_strand_id
1 'polypeptide(L)'
;DQIGSKEKMEEYYNKTSTQIREMLRENIRNGLIVQQMQKELVGDIKLTPAEVRNYFKDLPADSIPSIPTQVEVQIITREPKVKEEEIERVKKTLRDFTDQINKGESSFTVLAMYYSEDPGSARRGGEYGFTGRGELTPEFANVIFNMTDPKKISKVFETEYGYHIAQLIEKRGDRVSYRHILMKPKVDEAEINEALNKLDTLANDIRKGKVTFDEAATWVSQDKETRNNHGLLANPQSGTSRFEMQHLAGFVSQEVAKVVEGMQIGEVSKPFTMINSKGKEVCAIVKVKTYIKAH
;
A
#
# COMPACT_ATOMS: atom_id res chain seq x y z
N ASP A 1 -12.70 -2.53 -20.30
CA ASP A 1 -11.48 -2.13 -21.05
C ASP A 1 -10.26 -3.02 -20.84
N GLN A 2 -10.36 -4.11 -20.02
CA GLN A 2 -9.27 -5.10 -19.88
C GLN A 2 -9.01 -5.91 -21.17
N ILE A 3 -9.94 -5.96 -22.10
CA ILE A 3 -9.84 -6.72 -23.35
C ILE A 3 -9.21 -5.91 -24.49
N GLY A 4 -9.12 -4.61 -24.38
CA GLY A 4 -8.27 -3.71 -25.19
C GLY A 4 -8.84 -3.26 -26.54
N SER A 5 -9.72 -4.00 -27.22
CA SER A 5 -10.39 -3.53 -28.43
C SER A 5 -11.78 -4.15 -28.59
N LYS A 6 -12.62 -3.52 -29.42
CA LYS A 6 -13.96 -4.02 -29.74
C LYS A 6 -13.91 -5.40 -30.40
N GLU A 7 -13.00 -5.59 -31.34
CA GLU A 7 -12.81 -6.84 -32.07
C GLU A 7 -12.39 -7.99 -31.16
N LYS A 8 -11.41 -7.74 -30.27
CA LYS A 8 -10.97 -8.73 -29.27
C LYS A 8 -12.07 -9.07 -28.24
N MET A 9 -12.91 -8.10 -27.89
CA MET A 9 -14.06 -8.33 -27.03
C MET A 9 -15.11 -9.22 -27.72
N GLU A 10 -15.39 -8.95 -29.01
CA GLU A 10 -16.31 -9.76 -29.82
C GLU A 10 -15.80 -11.20 -30.02
N GLU A 11 -14.48 -11.35 -30.23
CA GLU A 11 -13.81 -12.65 -30.31
C GLU A 11 -13.86 -13.40 -28.97
N TYR A 12 -13.51 -12.73 -27.86
CA TYR A 12 -13.52 -13.34 -26.52
C TYR A 12 -14.90 -13.85 -26.10
N TYR A 13 -15.96 -13.07 -26.35
CA TYR A 13 -17.33 -13.46 -26.03
C TYR A 13 -18.01 -14.27 -27.12
N ASN A 14 -17.37 -14.45 -28.27
CA ASN A 14 -17.97 -15.06 -29.48
C ASN A 14 -19.35 -14.45 -29.81
N LYS A 15 -19.46 -13.11 -29.70
CA LYS A 15 -20.70 -12.34 -29.87
C LYS A 15 -20.37 -10.95 -30.45
N THR A 16 -21.33 -10.41 -31.19
CA THR A 16 -21.21 -9.01 -31.64
C THR A 16 -21.33 -8.03 -30.49
N SER A 17 -20.78 -6.84 -30.64
CA SER A 17 -20.90 -5.77 -29.62
C SER A 17 -22.34 -5.46 -29.25
N THR A 18 -23.26 -5.59 -30.19
CA THR A 18 -24.69 -5.40 -29.94
C THR A 18 -25.25 -6.50 -29.03
N GLN A 19 -24.91 -7.76 -29.31
CA GLN A 19 -25.30 -8.90 -28.48
C GLN A 19 -24.70 -8.84 -27.07
N ILE A 20 -23.42 -8.43 -26.97
CA ILE A 20 -22.76 -8.24 -25.67
C ILE A 20 -23.46 -7.11 -24.87
N ARG A 21 -23.82 -6.04 -25.53
CA ARG A 21 -24.52 -4.91 -24.91
C ARG A 21 -25.90 -5.31 -24.39
N GLU A 22 -26.65 -6.07 -25.17
CA GLU A 22 -27.96 -6.61 -24.73
C GLU A 22 -27.82 -7.60 -23.56
N MET A 23 -26.86 -8.49 -23.61
CA MET A 23 -26.56 -9.43 -22.53
C MET A 23 -26.19 -8.70 -21.22
N LEU A 24 -25.33 -7.67 -21.30
CA LEU A 24 -24.97 -6.86 -20.15
C LEU A 24 -26.13 -6.03 -19.62
N ARG A 25 -26.99 -5.50 -20.52
CA ARG A 25 -28.19 -4.74 -20.13
C ARG A 25 -29.16 -5.60 -19.33
N GLU A 26 -29.39 -6.85 -19.75
CA GLU A 26 -30.24 -7.78 -19.02
C GLU A 26 -29.67 -8.13 -17.64
N ASN A 27 -28.38 -8.42 -17.57
CA ASN A 27 -27.70 -8.72 -16.29
C ASN A 27 -27.77 -7.54 -15.32
N ILE A 28 -27.49 -6.32 -15.80
CA ILE A 28 -27.58 -5.11 -14.99
C ILE A 28 -29.01 -4.85 -14.56
N ARG A 29 -29.98 -4.99 -15.48
CA ARG A 29 -31.40 -4.84 -15.17
C ARG A 29 -31.86 -5.83 -14.10
N ASN A 30 -31.51 -7.10 -14.24
CA ASN A 30 -31.88 -8.13 -13.26
C ASN A 30 -31.22 -7.86 -11.90
N GLY A 31 -29.95 -7.44 -11.89
CA GLY A 31 -29.26 -7.03 -10.67
C GLY A 31 -29.93 -5.84 -9.97
N LEU A 32 -30.33 -4.83 -10.73
CA LEU A 32 -31.06 -3.68 -10.18
C LEU A 32 -32.46 -4.04 -9.66
N ILE A 33 -33.18 -4.94 -10.35
CA ILE A 33 -34.48 -5.43 -9.89
C ILE A 33 -34.32 -6.19 -8.57
N VAL A 34 -33.35 -7.10 -8.46
CA VAL A 34 -33.06 -7.83 -7.21
C VAL A 34 -32.71 -6.87 -6.09
N GLN A 35 -31.86 -5.89 -6.35
CA GLN A 35 -31.48 -4.86 -5.36
C GLN A 35 -32.69 -4.02 -4.93
N GLN A 36 -33.57 -3.62 -5.86
CA GLN A 36 -34.76 -2.88 -5.56
C GLN A 36 -35.75 -3.72 -4.74
N MET A 37 -35.95 -4.98 -5.11
CA MET A 37 -36.81 -5.90 -4.35
C MET A 37 -36.27 -6.13 -2.92
N GLN A 38 -34.94 -6.32 -2.78
CA GLN A 38 -34.34 -6.43 -1.45
C GLN A 38 -34.57 -5.16 -0.62
N LYS A 39 -34.43 -3.98 -1.25
CA LYS A 39 -34.70 -2.71 -0.58
C LYS A 39 -36.17 -2.57 -0.15
N GLU A 40 -37.12 -2.99 -0.98
CA GLU A 40 -38.53 -2.97 -0.64
C GLU A 40 -38.92 -3.97 0.46
N LEU A 41 -38.28 -5.16 0.45
CA LEU A 41 -38.57 -6.21 1.44
C LEU A 41 -37.95 -5.91 2.82
N VAL A 42 -36.75 -5.31 2.87
CA VAL A 42 -36.00 -5.14 4.13
C VAL A 42 -35.66 -3.68 4.46
N GLY A 43 -35.89 -2.74 3.54
CA GLY A 43 -35.49 -1.34 3.70
C GLY A 43 -36.16 -0.61 4.86
N ASP A 44 -37.37 -1.02 5.24
CA ASP A 44 -38.13 -0.45 6.34
C ASP A 44 -38.00 -1.19 7.66
N ILE A 45 -37.22 -2.32 7.67
CA ILE A 45 -36.97 -3.07 8.91
C ILE A 45 -36.03 -2.26 9.80
N LYS A 46 -36.58 -1.68 10.86
CA LYS A 46 -35.85 -0.98 11.91
C LYS A 46 -35.72 -1.89 13.10
N LEU A 47 -34.51 -2.38 13.36
CA LEU A 47 -34.23 -3.17 14.55
C LEU A 47 -33.97 -2.23 15.74
N THR A 48 -34.65 -2.47 16.83
CA THR A 48 -34.38 -1.79 18.09
C THR A 48 -33.22 -2.47 18.81
N PRO A 49 -32.48 -1.74 19.67
CA PRO A 49 -31.43 -2.35 20.50
C PRO A 49 -31.96 -3.48 21.42
N ALA A 50 -33.23 -3.47 21.76
CA ALA A 50 -33.87 -4.52 22.55
C ALA A 50 -34.08 -5.80 21.76
N GLU A 51 -34.54 -5.70 20.51
CA GLU A 51 -34.68 -6.87 19.61
C GLU A 51 -33.34 -7.51 19.30
N VAL A 52 -32.31 -6.70 19.06
CA VAL A 52 -30.94 -7.21 18.87
C VAL A 52 -30.47 -7.98 20.11
N ARG A 53 -30.63 -7.41 21.31
CA ARG A 53 -30.25 -8.10 22.56
C ARG A 53 -31.05 -9.39 22.76
N ASN A 54 -32.35 -9.40 22.48
CA ASN A 54 -33.17 -10.61 22.62
C ASN A 54 -32.75 -11.70 21.64
N TYR A 55 -32.44 -11.35 20.40
CA TYR A 55 -31.93 -12.30 19.41
C TYR A 55 -30.68 -13.01 19.91
N PHE A 56 -29.69 -12.27 20.42
CA PHE A 56 -28.45 -12.86 20.91
C PHE A 56 -28.60 -13.62 22.24
N LYS A 57 -29.61 -13.27 23.07
CA LYS A 57 -29.85 -13.94 24.35
C LYS A 57 -30.27 -15.41 24.20
N ASP A 58 -30.96 -15.73 23.13
CA ASP A 58 -31.50 -17.07 22.87
C ASP A 58 -30.55 -17.93 22.03
N LEU A 59 -29.39 -17.39 21.59
CA LEU A 59 -28.37 -18.13 20.87
C LEU A 59 -27.48 -18.92 21.82
N PRO A 60 -27.08 -20.17 21.46
CA PRO A 60 -26.02 -20.89 22.18
C PRO A 60 -24.74 -20.04 22.22
N ALA A 61 -23.99 -20.13 23.33
CA ALA A 61 -22.79 -19.31 23.55
C ALA A 61 -21.70 -19.52 22.48
N ASP A 62 -21.63 -20.70 21.87
CA ASP A 62 -20.73 -21.04 20.77
C ASP A 62 -21.18 -20.51 19.41
N SER A 63 -22.42 -20.07 19.30
CA SER A 63 -23.01 -19.49 18.09
C SER A 63 -23.02 -17.95 18.11
N ILE A 64 -22.63 -17.33 19.23
CA ILE A 64 -22.52 -15.88 19.34
C ILE A 64 -21.20 -15.44 18.68
N PRO A 65 -21.24 -14.55 17.66
CA PRO A 65 -20.02 -14.02 17.07
C PRO A 65 -19.17 -13.31 18.13
N SER A 66 -17.97 -13.77 18.35
CA SER A 66 -17.01 -13.10 19.24
C SER A 66 -16.16 -12.12 18.44
N ILE A 67 -16.13 -10.88 18.87
CA ILE A 67 -15.17 -9.89 18.37
C ILE A 67 -13.89 -10.04 19.19
N PRO A 68 -12.76 -10.41 18.57
CA PRO A 68 -11.49 -10.54 19.28
C PRO A 68 -11.06 -9.22 19.92
N THR A 69 -10.13 -9.28 20.86
CA THR A 69 -9.51 -8.08 21.42
C THR A 69 -8.88 -7.25 20.31
N GLN A 70 -9.24 -5.99 20.27
CA GLN A 70 -8.75 -5.00 19.31
C GLN A 70 -7.87 -3.96 19.99
N VAL A 71 -6.95 -3.39 19.24
CA VAL A 71 -6.04 -2.34 19.71
C VAL A 71 -6.09 -1.14 18.78
N GLU A 72 -5.99 0.06 19.33
CA GLU A 72 -5.72 1.29 18.61
C GLU A 72 -4.29 1.73 18.88
N VAL A 73 -3.53 1.97 17.82
CA VAL A 73 -2.11 2.26 17.86
C VAL A 73 -1.82 3.57 17.14
N GLN A 74 -0.97 4.39 17.76
CA GLN A 74 -0.37 5.55 17.13
C GLN A 74 1.09 5.25 16.79
N ILE A 75 1.58 5.78 15.68
CA ILE A 75 2.95 5.60 15.20
C ILE A 75 3.61 6.95 14.86
N ILE A 76 4.87 7.05 15.15
CA ILE A 76 5.76 8.12 14.63
C ILE A 76 6.88 7.42 13.89
N THR A 77 7.08 7.79 12.64
CA THR A 77 8.17 7.25 11.83
C THR A 77 9.20 8.32 11.49
N ARG A 78 10.43 7.86 11.30
CA ARG A 78 11.55 8.66 10.79
C ARG A 78 12.31 7.87 9.76
N GLU A 79 12.46 8.41 8.57
CA GLU A 79 13.31 7.84 7.53
C GLU A 79 14.77 8.15 7.86
N PRO A 80 15.66 7.14 7.95
CA PRO A 80 17.10 7.39 8.03
C PRO A 80 17.56 8.11 6.76
N LYS A 81 18.59 8.94 6.86
CA LYS A 81 19.12 9.65 5.71
C LYS A 81 19.85 8.68 4.79
N VAL A 82 19.62 8.79 3.50
CA VAL A 82 20.40 8.10 2.48
C VAL A 82 21.57 8.99 2.09
N LYS A 83 22.79 8.44 2.08
CA LYS A 83 23.98 9.17 1.64
C LYS A 83 23.92 9.44 0.13
N GLU A 84 24.35 10.62 -0.29
CA GLU A 84 24.35 11.02 -1.71
C GLU A 84 25.18 10.07 -2.58
N GLU A 85 26.28 9.53 -2.02
CA GLU A 85 27.14 8.55 -2.69
C GLU A 85 26.36 7.28 -3.06
N GLU A 86 25.48 6.81 -2.17
CA GLU A 86 24.65 5.64 -2.44
C GLU A 86 23.56 5.94 -3.48
N ILE A 87 22.97 7.13 -3.44
CA ILE A 87 22.04 7.60 -4.45
C ILE A 87 22.70 7.62 -5.83
N GLU A 88 23.91 8.20 -5.94
CA GLU A 88 24.62 8.23 -7.21
C GLU A 88 25.10 6.84 -7.65
N ARG A 89 25.42 5.95 -6.73
CA ARG A 89 25.72 4.54 -7.04
C ARG A 89 24.53 3.86 -7.70
N VAL A 90 23.32 4.01 -7.13
CA VAL A 90 22.09 3.44 -7.69
C VAL A 90 21.78 4.03 -9.05
N LYS A 91 21.83 5.36 -9.20
CA LYS A 91 21.60 6.04 -10.48
C LYS A 91 22.60 5.60 -11.54
N LYS A 92 23.89 5.44 -11.18
CA LYS A 92 24.91 4.93 -12.08
C LYS A 92 24.61 3.51 -12.52
N THR A 93 24.27 2.62 -11.59
CA THR A 93 23.91 1.23 -11.91
C THR A 93 22.76 1.16 -12.90
N LEU A 94 21.71 1.97 -12.73
CA LEU A 94 20.59 2.02 -13.66
C LEU A 94 20.98 2.57 -15.05
N ARG A 95 21.91 3.53 -15.10
CA ARG A 95 22.47 4.01 -16.38
C ARG A 95 23.29 2.91 -17.06
N ASP A 96 24.12 2.20 -16.31
CA ASP A 96 24.93 1.07 -16.81
C ASP A 96 24.02 -0.05 -17.36
N PHE A 97 22.87 -0.32 -16.73
CA PHE A 97 21.87 -1.24 -17.27
C PHE A 97 21.29 -0.76 -18.59
N THR A 98 20.95 0.52 -18.69
CA THR A 98 20.48 1.12 -19.95
C THR A 98 21.52 0.95 -21.06
N ASP A 99 22.80 1.17 -20.76
CA ASP A 99 23.89 1.02 -21.73
C ASP A 99 24.07 -0.45 -22.16
N GLN A 100 24.03 -1.41 -21.24
CA GLN A 100 24.10 -2.84 -21.54
C GLN A 100 22.96 -3.30 -22.46
N ILE A 101 21.74 -2.82 -22.20
CA ILE A 101 20.59 -3.16 -23.03
C ILE A 101 20.73 -2.56 -24.43
N ASN A 102 21.15 -1.30 -24.52
CA ASN A 102 21.31 -0.60 -25.81
C ASN A 102 22.43 -1.23 -26.67
N LYS A 103 23.46 -1.77 -26.03
CA LYS A 103 24.55 -2.50 -26.72
C LYS A 103 24.21 -3.96 -27.03
N GLY A 104 23.08 -4.48 -26.53
CA GLY A 104 22.70 -5.89 -26.69
C GLY A 104 23.50 -6.86 -25.83
N GLU A 105 24.24 -6.37 -24.84
CA GLU A 105 25.01 -7.18 -23.88
C GLU A 105 24.09 -7.90 -22.88
N SER A 106 22.91 -7.35 -22.61
CA SER A 106 21.89 -7.95 -21.78
C SER A 106 20.49 -7.54 -22.24
N SER A 107 19.46 -8.20 -21.73
CA SER A 107 18.08 -7.81 -22.00
C SER A 107 17.45 -7.12 -20.78
N PHE A 108 16.47 -6.25 -21.03
CA PHE A 108 15.71 -5.60 -19.96
C PHE A 108 15.11 -6.62 -18.98
N THR A 109 14.50 -7.68 -19.53
CA THR A 109 13.88 -8.77 -18.76
C THR A 109 14.87 -9.45 -17.81
N VAL A 110 16.07 -9.78 -18.30
CA VAL A 110 17.09 -10.44 -17.49
C VAL A 110 17.54 -9.52 -16.35
N LEU A 111 17.86 -8.25 -16.65
CA LEU A 111 18.28 -7.29 -15.62
C LEU A 111 17.17 -7.02 -14.61
N ALA A 112 15.92 -6.94 -15.05
CA ALA A 112 14.78 -6.78 -14.14
C ALA A 112 14.63 -7.99 -13.21
N MET A 113 14.74 -9.21 -13.71
CA MET A 113 14.63 -10.43 -12.90
C MET A 113 15.70 -10.55 -11.83
N TYR A 114 16.93 -10.09 -12.12
CA TYR A 114 18.06 -10.23 -11.19
C TYR A 114 18.23 -9.03 -10.24
N TYR A 115 17.87 -7.84 -10.67
CA TYR A 115 18.23 -6.61 -9.96
C TYR A 115 17.04 -5.72 -9.55
N SER A 116 15.86 -5.93 -10.13
CA SER A 116 14.70 -5.12 -9.74
C SER A 116 14.23 -5.47 -8.34
N GLU A 117 14.08 -4.46 -7.52
CA GLU A 117 13.53 -4.55 -6.16
C GLU A 117 12.02 -4.30 -6.12
N ASP A 118 11.35 -4.37 -7.29
CA ASP A 118 9.89 -4.35 -7.36
C ASP A 118 9.31 -5.77 -7.20
N PRO A 119 8.68 -6.09 -6.06
CA PRO A 119 8.14 -7.43 -5.83
C PRO A 119 7.00 -7.79 -6.78
N GLY A 120 6.32 -6.78 -7.33
CA GLY A 120 5.18 -6.95 -8.21
C GLY A 120 5.53 -7.41 -9.62
N SER A 121 6.71 -7.06 -10.14
CA SER A 121 7.07 -7.31 -11.53
C SER A 121 8.44 -7.94 -11.75
N ALA A 122 9.36 -7.91 -10.79
CA ALA A 122 10.73 -8.41 -10.96
C ALA A 122 10.76 -9.81 -11.57
N ARG A 123 10.00 -10.77 -11.00
CA ARG A 123 9.92 -12.17 -11.48
C ARG A 123 9.33 -12.32 -12.89
N ARG A 124 8.63 -11.29 -13.38
CA ARG A 124 8.07 -11.22 -14.74
C ARG A 124 8.90 -10.34 -15.66
N GLY A 125 10.18 -10.14 -15.36
CA GLY A 125 11.06 -9.29 -16.16
C GLY A 125 10.73 -7.80 -16.12
N GLY A 126 10.09 -7.36 -15.04
CA GLY A 126 9.67 -5.98 -14.81
C GLY A 126 8.35 -5.59 -15.48
N GLU A 127 7.63 -6.54 -16.08
CA GLU A 127 6.45 -6.23 -16.92
C GLU A 127 5.17 -5.99 -16.13
N TYR A 128 4.47 -4.93 -16.52
CA TYR A 128 3.09 -4.61 -16.17
C TYR A 128 2.21 -4.57 -17.41
N GLY A 129 1.01 -5.11 -17.24
CA GLY A 129 -0.03 -5.04 -18.27
C GLY A 129 -0.56 -3.62 -18.46
N PHE A 130 -1.66 -3.49 -19.22
CA PHE A 130 -2.27 -2.21 -19.50
C PHE A 130 -2.76 -1.51 -18.23
N THR A 131 -2.09 -0.42 -17.88
CA THR A 131 -2.30 0.37 -16.67
C THR A 131 -2.72 1.78 -17.05
N GLY A 132 -3.73 2.31 -16.37
CA GLY A 132 -4.20 3.69 -16.55
C GLY A 132 -3.31 4.70 -15.81
N ARG A 133 -3.36 5.97 -16.24
CA ARG A 133 -2.53 7.03 -15.65
C ARG A 133 -2.75 7.21 -14.14
N GLY A 134 -3.99 7.07 -13.67
CA GLY A 134 -4.34 7.23 -12.25
C GLY A 134 -3.95 6.05 -11.36
N GLU A 135 -3.47 4.95 -11.93
CA GLU A 135 -3.00 3.77 -11.20
C GLU A 135 -1.49 3.84 -10.88
N LEU A 136 -0.80 4.86 -11.40
CA LEU A 136 0.64 5.08 -11.27
C LEU A 136 0.95 6.31 -10.42
N THR A 137 2.14 6.35 -9.81
CA THR A 137 2.62 7.60 -9.19
C THR A 137 2.75 8.69 -10.26
N PRO A 138 2.53 9.97 -9.91
CA PRO A 138 2.58 11.07 -10.87
C PRO A 138 3.88 11.12 -11.67
N GLU A 139 5.02 10.88 -11.00
CA GLU A 139 6.36 10.90 -11.60
C GLU A 139 6.51 9.77 -12.63
N PHE A 140 6.08 8.55 -12.27
CA PHE A 140 6.14 7.39 -13.16
C PHE A 140 5.20 7.58 -14.35
N ALA A 141 3.97 8.02 -14.09
CA ALA A 141 2.98 8.30 -15.13
C ALA A 141 3.49 9.36 -16.13
N ASN A 142 4.13 10.43 -15.63
CA ASN A 142 4.70 11.46 -16.48
C ASN A 142 5.80 10.93 -17.39
N VAL A 143 6.63 10.02 -16.93
CA VAL A 143 7.66 9.41 -17.76
C VAL A 143 7.05 8.48 -18.81
N ILE A 144 6.27 7.47 -18.37
CA ILE A 144 5.85 6.38 -19.27
C ILE A 144 4.81 6.84 -20.31
N PHE A 145 3.90 7.75 -19.95
CA PHE A 145 2.89 8.27 -20.86
C PHE A 145 3.47 9.24 -21.91
N ASN A 146 4.64 9.85 -21.64
CA ASN A 146 5.33 10.69 -22.61
C ASN A 146 6.27 9.90 -23.54
N MET A 147 6.54 8.63 -23.24
CA MET A 147 7.30 7.77 -24.15
C MET A 147 6.46 7.41 -25.37
N THR A 148 7.08 7.46 -26.55
CA THR A 148 6.45 7.14 -27.84
C THR A 148 7.14 5.99 -28.56
N ASP A 149 8.39 5.71 -28.23
CA ASP A 149 9.23 4.69 -28.86
C ASP A 149 9.43 3.50 -27.94
N PRO A 150 8.86 2.32 -28.26
CA PRO A 150 9.01 1.12 -27.44
C PRO A 150 10.46 0.58 -27.36
N LYS A 151 11.34 1.03 -28.25
CA LYS A 151 12.75 0.64 -28.25
C LYS A 151 13.60 1.43 -27.25
N LYS A 152 13.11 2.59 -26.84
CA LYS A 152 13.83 3.48 -25.93
C LYS A 152 13.59 3.13 -24.49
N ILE A 153 14.63 3.28 -23.67
CA ILE A 153 14.58 3.21 -22.21
C ILE A 153 14.55 4.65 -21.70
N SER A 154 13.78 4.89 -20.64
CA SER A 154 13.72 6.20 -20.00
C SER A 154 15.09 6.61 -19.42
N LYS A 155 15.29 7.88 -19.18
CA LYS A 155 16.31 8.33 -18.22
C LYS A 155 15.96 7.79 -16.84
N VAL A 156 16.96 7.73 -15.96
CA VAL A 156 16.73 7.42 -14.55
C VAL A 156 15.85 8.51 -13.94
N PHE A 157 14.78 8.12 -13.25
CA PHE A 157 13.87 9.02 -12.56
C PHE A 157 13.53 8.46 -11.18
N GLU A 158 13.09 9.35 -10.30
CA GLU A 158 12.76 9.04 -8.91
C GLU A 158 11.25 9.02 -8.70
N THR A 159 10.80 8.13 -7.82
CA THR A 159 9.46 8.11 -7.24
C THR A 159 9.56 7.88 -5.73
N GLU A 160 8.46 7.91 -5.03
CA GLU A 160 8.45 7.58 -3.60
C GLU A 160 8.94 6.15 -3.28
N TYR A 161 8.96 5.24 -4.26
CA TYR A 161 9.46 3.86 -4.11
C TYR A 161 10.96 3.71 -4.32
N GLY A 162 11.62 4.64 -4.98
CA GLY A 162 13.05 4.60 -5.32
C GLY A 162 13.35 5.12 -6.72
N TYR A 163 14.44 4.65 -7.29
CA TYR A 163 14.93 5.05 -8.61
C TYR A 163 14.56 4.01 -9.67
N HIS A 164 14.14 4.50 -10.83
CA HIS A 164 13.62 3.66 -11.90
C HIS A 164 14.28 3.96 -13.24
N ILE A 165 14.33 2.93 -14.09
CA ILE A 165 14.30 3.04 -15.54
C ILE A 165 13.08 2.27 -16.05
N ALA A 166 12.45 2.77 -17.10
CA ALA A 166 11.26 2.17 -17.68
C ALA A 166 11.34 2.10 -19.20
N GLN A 167 10.63 1.15 -19.77
CA GLN A 167 10.48 0.99 -21.20
C GLN A 167 9.02 0.77 -21.54
N LEU A 168 8.50 1.53 -22.49
CA LEU A 168 7.17 1.33 -23.04
C LEU A 168 7.14 0.03 -23.82
N ILE A 169 6.09 -0.78 -23.67
CA ILE A 169 5.83 -1.95 -24.51
C ILE A 169 4.78 -1.57 -25.56
N GLU A 170 3.63 -1.09 -25.11
CA GLU A 170 2.52 -0.73 -25.99
C GLU A 170 1.65 0.38 -25.38
N LYS A 171 1.04 1.18 -26.24
CA LYS A 171 0.00 2.15 -25.88
C LYS A 171 -1.33 1.76 -26.50
N ARG A 172 -2.40 1.78 -25.71
CA ARG A 172 -3.78 1.57 -26.17
C ARG A 172 -4.70 2.62 -25.56
N GLY A 173 -5.07 3.62 -26.32
CA GLY A 173 -5.88 4.73 -25.83
C GLY A 173 -5.23 5.42 -24.65
N ASP A 174 -5.90 5.42 -23.51
CA ASP A 174 -5.48 6.04 -22.25
C ASP A 174 -4.70 5.07 -21.31
N ARG A 175 -4.32 3.88 -21.80
CA ARG A 175 -3.57 2.87 -21.06
C ARG A 175 -2.24 2.53 -21.71
N VAL A 176 -1.27 2.16 -20.88
CA VAL A 176 0.08 1.77 -21.29
C VAL A 176 0.44 0.41 -20.69
N SER A 177 1.07 -0.44 -21.52
CA SER A 177 1.82 -1.60 -21.05
C SER A 177 3.30 -1.26 -21.06
N TYR A 178 4.01 -1.59 -20.01
CA TYR A 178 5.39 -1.20 -19.79
C TYR A 178 6.16 -2.23 -18.99
N ARG A 179 7.47 -2.05 -18.93
CA ARG A 179 8.34 -2.74 -17.98
C ARG A 179 9.27 -1.74 -17.32
N HIS A 180 9.68 -2.03 -16.08
CA HIS A 180 10.56 -1.18 -15.32
C HIS A 180 11.55 -1.99 -14.47
N ILE A 181 12.63 -1.33 -14.07
CA ILE A 181 13.55 -1.78 -13.03
C ILE A 181 13.53 -0.74 -11.93
N LEU A 182 13.22 -1.18 -10.72
CA LEU A 182 13.28 -0.40 -9.50
C LEU A 182 14.53 -0.75 -8.71
N MET A 183 15.28 0.25 -8.28
CA MET A 183 16.35 0.10 -7.30
C MET A 183 16.16 1.09 -6.15
N LYS A 184 16.41 0.60 -4.93
CA LYS A 184 16.30 1.41 -3.71
C LYS A 184 17.70 1.68 -3.16
N PRO A 185 18.05 2.94 -2.87
CA PRO A 185 19.29 3.23 -2.16
C PRO A 185 19.28 2.57 -0.78
N LYS A 186 20.35 1.92 -0.41
CA LYS A 186 20.48 1.28 0.91
C LYS A 186 20.87 2.31 1.96
N VAL A 187 20.29 2.15 3.12
CA VAL A 187 20.63 3.01 4.27
C VAL A 187 21.85 2.42 4.99
N ASP A 188 22.77 3.30 5.40
CA ASP A 188 23.89 2.93 6.23
C ASP A 188 23.44 2.70 7.68
N GLU A 189 24.04 1.72 8.35
CA GLU A 189 23.75 1.40 9.75
C GLU A 189 23.96 2.59 10.69
N ALA A 190 24.94 3.46 10.41
CA ALA A 190 25.18 4.68 11.17
C ALA A 190 23.99 5.65 11.09
N GLU A 191 23.38 5.79 9.92
CA GLU A 191 22.21 6.67 9.70
C GLU A 191 20.94 6.10 10.35
N ILE A 192 20.79 4.75 10.34
CA ILE A 192 19.73 4.06 11.09
C ILE A 192 19.87 4.35 12.58
N ASN A 193 21.08 4.18 13.12
CA ASN A 193 21.36 4.43 14.56
C ASN A 193 21.13 5.91 14.93
N GLU A 194 21.46 6.86 14.06
CA GLU A 194 21.16 8.28 14.28
C GLU A 194 19.65 8.52 14.33
N ALA A 195 18.88 7.91 13.42
CA ALA A 195 17.42 8.04 13.41
C ALA A 195 16.78 7.41 14.67
N LEU A 196 17.25 6.22 15.08
CA LEU A 196 16.81 5.56 16.32
C LEU A 196 17.10 6.42 17.56
N ASN A 197 18.30 7.00 17.67
CA ASN A 197 18.67 7.87 18.79
C ASN A 197 17.79 9.13 18.87
N LYS A 198 17.45 9.73 17.73
CA LYS A 198 16.51 10.86 17.67
C LYS A 198 15.11 10.46 18.14
N LEU A 199 14.63 9.28 17.75
CA LEU A 199 13.35 8.78 18.21
C LEU A 199 13.38 8.38 19.69
N ASP A 200 14.49 7.87 20.21
CA ASP A 200 14.62 7.56 21.63
C ASP A 200 14.56 8.83 22.49
N THR A 201 15.24 9.87 22.05
CA THR A 201 15.16 11.19 22.70
C THR A 201 13.71 11.70 22.71
N LEU A 202 13.02 11.62 21.58
CA LEU A 202 11.62 12.01 21.46
C LEU A 202 10.71 11.16 22.36
N ALA A 203 10.87 9.84 22.35
CA ALA A 203 10.11 8.93 23.21
C ALA A 203 10.30 9.25 24.69
N ASN A 204 11.53 9.59 25.10
CA ASN A 204 11.83 10.00 26.46
C ASN A 204 11.20 11.37 26.81
N ASP A 205 11.14 12.31 25.89
CA ASP A 205 10.46 13.59 26.12
C ASP A 205 8.95 13.41 26.23
N ILE A 206 8.36 12.50 25.43
CA ILE A 206 6.94 12.13 25.52
C ILE A 206 6.66 11.46 26.88
N ARG A 207 7.47 10.49 27.31
CA ARG A 207 7.30 9.81 28.61
C ARG A 207 7.43 10.77 29.79
N LYS A 208 8.23 11.83 29.67
CA LYS A 208 8.38 12.89 30.67
C LYS A 208 7.29 13.97 30.61
N GLY A 209 6.36 13.85 29.65
CA GLY A 209 5.26 14.82 29.49
C GLY A 209 5.67 16.19 28.95
N LYS A 210 6.88 16.33 28.34
CA LYS A 210 7.33 17.59 27.73
C LYS A 210 6.60 17.89 26.43
N VAL A 211 6.18 16.86 25.72
CA VAL A 211 5.43 16.91 24.47
C VAL A 211 4.46 15.73 24.45
N THR A 212 3.29 15.93 23.89
CA THR A 212 2.33 14.83 23.71
C THR A 212 2.71 13.99 22.49
N PHE A 213 2.27 12.73 22.46
CA PHE A 213 2.47 11.88 21.27
C PHE A 213 1.79 12.46 20.04
N ASP A 214 0.60 13.05 20.20
CA ASP A 214 -0.20 13.67 19.15
C ASP A 214 0.52 14.86 18.48
N GLU A 215 1.09 15.75 19.30
CA GLU A 215 1.92 16.87 18.82
C GLU A 215 3.17 16.36 18.09
N ALA A 216 3.88 15.42 18.72
CA ALA A 216 5.08 14.82 18.14
C ALA A 216 4.77 14.11 16.80
N ALA A 217 3.68 13.37 16.70
CA ALA A 217 3.25 12.74 15.45
C ALA A 217 2.97 13.77 14.36
N THR A 218 2.29 14.86 14.71
CA THR A 218 1.95 15.92 13.74
C THR A 218 3.19 16.65 13.21
N TRP A 219 4.16 16.96 14.08
CA TRP A 219 5.29 17.82 13.73
C TRP A 219 6.57 17.09 13.35
N VAL A 220 6.77 15.86 13.85
CA VAL A 220 8.04 15.12 13.70
C VAL A 220 7.90 13.91 12.77
N SER A 221 6.72 13.27 12.73
CA SER A 221 6.53 12.07 11.90
C SER A 221 6.69 12.36 10.41
N GLN A 222 7.44 11.51 9.74
CA GLN A 222 7.60 11.55 8.27
C GLN A 222 6.59 10.65 7.54
N ASP A 223 5.78 9.90 8.29
CA ASP A 223 4.68 9.14 7.73
C ASP A 223 3.52 10.06 7.32
N LYS A 224 3.34 10.21 6.02
CA LYS A 224 2.31 11.08 5.45
C LYS A 224 0.90 10.57 5.67
N GLU A 225 0.74 9.25 5.86
CA GLU A 225 -0.59 8.62 6.00
C GLU A 225 -1.18 8.87 7.39
N THR A 226 -0.33 8.81 8.43
CA THR A 226 -0.79 8.94 9.83
C THR A 226 -0.52 10.31 10.45
N ARG A 227 0.46 11.07 9.94
CA ARG A 227 0.86 12.36 10.51
C ARG A 227 -0.31 13.34 10.73
N ASN A 228 -1.19 13.45 9.74
CA ASN A 228 -2.35 14.35 9.79
C ASN A 228 -3.47 13.84 10.72
N ASN A 229 -3.39 12.59 11.14
CA ASN A 229 -4.30 11.94 12.09
C ASN A 229 -3.58 11.67 13.44
N HIS A 230 -2.66 12.55 13.83
CA HIS A 230 -1.92 12.46 15.09
C HIS A 230 -1.20 11.11 15.29
N GLY A 231 -0.74 10.51 14.21
CA GLY A 231 -0.09 9.20 14.20
C GLY A 231 -1.03 7.99 14.29
N LEU A 232 -2.34 8.18 14.37
CA LEU A 232 -3.29 7.08 14.53
C LEU A 232 -3.38 6.25 13.24
N LEU A 233 -3.13 4.94 13.39
CA LEU A 233 -3.23 3.99 12.29
C LEU A 233 -4.69 3.77 11.89
N ALA A 234 -4.92 3.64 10.59
CA ALA A 234 -6.23 3.31 10.01
C ALA A 234 -6.21 1.88 9.45
N ASN A 235 -7.21 1.10 9.81
CA ASN A 235 -7.40 -0.25 9.30
C ASN A 235 -8.08 -0.18 7.93
N PRO A 236 -7.42 -0.57 6.83
CA PRO A 236 -7.96 -0.44 5.49
C PRO A 236 -9.17 -1.35 5.23
N GLN A 237 -9.31 -2.43 6.01
CA GLN A 237 -10.42 -3.37 5.84
C GLN A 237 -11.71 -2.86 6.49
N SER A 238 -11.62 -2.29 7.70
CA SER A 238 -12.78 -1.84 8.47
C SER A 238 -13.05 -0.35 8.34
N GLY A 239 -12.10 0.44 7.82
CA GLY A 239 -12.15 1.91 7.79
C GLY A 239 -12.08 2.57 9.17
N THR A 240 -11.74 1.82 10.23
CA THR A 240 -11.63 2.30 11.61
C THR A 240 -10.16 2.36 12.06
N SER A 241 -9.92 2.83 13.29
CA SER A 241 -8.59 2.78 13.92
C SER A 241 -8.32 1.47 14.69
N ARG A 242 -9.22 0.51 14.63
CA ARG A 242 -9.19 -0.70 15.43
C ARG A 242 -8.56 -1.84 14.64
N PHE A 243 -7.61 -2.52 15.28
CA PHE A 243 -6.91 -3.67 14.70
C PHE A 243 -7.00 -4.87 15.64
N GLU A 244 -7.34 -6.03 15.11
CA GLU A 244 -6.93 -7.29 15.70
C GLU A 244 -5.42 -7.46 15.52
N MET A 245 -4.73 -8.16 16.41
CA MET A 245 -3.27 -8.30 16.33
C MET A 245 -2.80 -8.89 14.99
N GLN A 246 -3.56 -9.86 14.45
CA GLN A 246 -3.27 -10.44 13.14
C GLN A 246 -3.39 -9.41 11.99
N HIS A 247 -4.39 -8.55 12.05
CA HIS A 247 -4.60 -7.48 11.07
C HIS A 247 -3.51 -6.41 11.20
N LEU A 248 -3.06 -6.09 12.41
CA LEU A 248 -1.95 -5.17 12.61
C LEU A 248 -0.67 -5.69 11.97
N ALA A 249 -0.35 -6.98 12.13
CA ALA A 249 0.79 -7.61 11.50
C ALA A 249 0.69 -7.65 9.96
N GLY A 250 -0.50 -7.89 9.43
CA GLY A 250 -0.74 -8.02 7.99
C GLY A 250 -0.83 -6.69 7.24
N PHE A 251 -1.46 -5.68 7.82
CA PHE A 251 -1.72 -4.40 7.14
C PHE A 251 -0.68 -3.32 7.46
N VAL A 252 -0.02 -3.40 8.62
CA VAL A 252 0.97 -2.40 9.02
C VAL A 252 2.37 -2.99 8.96
N SER A 253 2.72 -3.84 9.92
CA SER A 253 4.03 -4.52 9.95
C SER A 253 4.05 -5.58 11.07
N GLN A 254 4.79 -6.65 10.84
CA GLN A 254 5.02 -7.67 11.86
C GLN A 254 5.81 -7.12 13.06
N GLU A 255 6.74 -6.19 12.81
CA GLU A 255 7.53 -5.54 13.84
C GLU A 255 6.64 -4.69 14.75
N VAL A 256 5.72 -3.90 14.18
CA VAL A 256 4.73 -3.13 14.96
C VAL A 256 3.88 -4.05 15.83
N ALA A 257 3.35 -5.14 15.26
CA ALA A 257 2.54 -6.09 16.01
C ALA A 257 3.30 -6.71 17.19
N LYS A 258 4.55 -7.14 16.96
CA LYS A 258 5.44 -7.70 18.02
C LYS A 258 5.74 -6.69 19.13
N VAL A 259 5.96 -5.42 18.76
CA VAL A 259 6.24 -4.35 19.73
C VAL A 259 5.00 -4.04 20.56
N VAL A 260 3.83 -3.97 19.91
CA VAL A 260 2.55 -3.66 20.58
C VAL A 260 2.10 -4.80 21.49
N GLU A 261 2.45 -6.04 21.15
CA GLU A 261 2.14 -7.21 21.98
C GLU A 261 2.80 -7.08 23.35
N GLY A 262 1.99 -6.97 24.39
CA GLY A 262 2.45 -6.81 25.78
C GLY A 262 2.63 -5.36 26.25
N MET A 263 2.46 -4.35 25.39
CA MET A 263 2.44 -2.95 25.83
C MET A 263 1.14 -2.61 26.55
N GLN A 264 1.23 -1.68 27.51
CA GLN A 264 0.06 -1.16 28.24
C GLN A 264 -0.54 0.07 27.55
N ILE A 265 -1.81 0.38 27.88
CA ILE A 265 -2.47 1.59 27.39
C ILE A 265 -1.66 2.83 27.81
N GLY A 266 -1.38 3.71 26.86
CA GLY A 266 -0.60 4.93 27.06
C GLY A 266 0.91 4.74 27.01
N GLU A 267 1.39 3.49 26.98
CA GLU A 267 2.82 3.20 26.91
C GLU A 267 3.39 3.59 25.53
N VAL A 268 4.60 4.15 25.55
CA VAL A 268 5.37 4.48 24.35
C VAL A 268 6.53 3.50 24.22
N SER A 269 6.66 2.86 23.06
CA SER A 269 7.70 1.86 22.81
C SER A 269 9.12 2.45 22.87
N LYS A 270 10.12 1.55 22.93
CA LYS A 270 11.47 1.90 22.48
C LYS A 270 11.47 2.06 20.95
N PRO A 271 12.41 2.81 20.37
CA PRO A 271 12.59 2.88 18.93
C PRO A 271 12.95 1.51 18.34
N PHE A 272 12.43 1.23 17.15
CA PHE A 272 12.73 0.01 16.40
C PHE A 272 12.72 0.31 14.90
N THR A 273 13.29 -0.60 14.10
CA THR A 273 13.24 -0.52 12.63
C THR A 273 12.08 -1.37 12.09
N MET A 274 11.50 -0.93 10.99
CA MET A 274 10.46 -1.66 10.27
C MET A 274 10.52 -1.34 8.76
N ILE A 275 9.89 -2.18 7.96
CA ILE A 275 9.66 -1.88 6.55
C ILE A 275 8.26 -1.24 6.42
N ASN A 276 8.21 -0.06 5.81
CA ASN A 276 6.93 0.63 5.58
C ASN A 276 6.17 0.07 4.36
N SER A 277 4.95 0.58 4.11
CA SER A 277 4.09 0.20 2.97
C SER A 277 4.76 0.38 1.59
N LYS A 278 5.81 1.22 1.51
CA LYS A 278 6.60 1.48 0.29
C LYS A 278 7.82 0.57 0.16
N GLY A 279 8.00 -0.36 1.11
CA GLY A 279 9.16 -1.25 1.16
C GLY A 279 10.48 -0.54 1.48
N LYS A 280 10.41 0.61 2.19
CA LYS A 280 11.58 1.31 2.71
C LYS A 280 11.80 0.98 4.18
N GLU A 281 13.06 0.86 4.57
CA GLU A 281 13.43 0.73 5.98
C GLU A 281 13.28 2.09 6.68
N VAL A 282 12.49 2.10 7.75
CA VAL A 282 12.23 3.29 8.57
C VAL A 282 12.39 2.95 10.06
N CYS A 283 12.70 3.96 10.85
CA CYS A 283 12.70 3.87 12.31
C CYS A 283 11.33 4.33 12.84
N ALA A 284 10.81 3.68 13.85
CA ALA A 284 9.51 3.98 14.43
C ALA A 284 9.49 3.91 15.95
N ILE A 285 8.56 4.65 16.53
CA ILE A 285 8.05 4.44 17.90
C ILE A 285 6.52 4.36 17.82
N VAL A 286 5.93 3.54 18.67
CA VAL A 286 4.48 3.37 18.74
C VAL A 286 3.97 3.66 20.15
N LYS A 287 2.70 4.04 20.22
CA LYS A 287 1.95 4.19 21.48
C LYS A 287 0.64 3.43 21.37
N VAL A 288 0.33 2.63 22.38
CA VAL A 288 -0.98 2.01 22.51
C VAL A 288 -1.96 3.04 23.04
N LYS A 289 -2.99 3.36 22.26
CA LYS A 289 -4.02 4.33 22.63
C LYS A 289 -5.10 3.68 23.50
N THR A 290 -5.58 2.52 23.07
CA THR A 290 -6.60 1.76 23.82
C THR A 290 -6.58 0.28 23.44
N TYR A 291 -7.10 -0.54 24.34
CA TYR A 291 -7.51 -1.93 24.07
C TYR A 291 -9.02 -2.05 24.23
N ILE A 292 -9.66 -2.69 23.27
CA ILE A 292 -11.07 -3.05 23.32
C ILE A 292 -11.09 -4.56 23.54
N LYS A 293 -11.55 -4.96 24.73
CA LYS A 293 -11.62 -6.40 25.11
C LYS A 293 -12.58 -7.14 24.18
N ALA A 294 -12.30 -8.42 23.99
CA ALA A 294 -13.21 -9.33 23.29
C ALA A 294 -14.62 -9.28 23.91
N HIS A 295 -15.63 -9.26 23.07
CA HIS A 295 -17.05 -9.19 23.47
C HIS A 295 -17.96 -9.86 22.43
#